data_4c22c2e32bd266698dece3cd68d6670d
#
_entry.id   4c22c2e32bd266698dece3cd68d6670d
#
_cell.length_a   1.000
_cell.length_b   1.000
_cell.length_c   1.000
_cell.angle_alpha   90.00
_cell.angle_beta   90.00
_cell.angle_gamma   90.00
#
_symmetry.space_group_name_H-M   'P 1'
#
loop_
_entity.id
_entity.type
_entity.pdbx_description
1 polymer ?
#
loop_
_entity_poly.entity_id
_entity_poly.type
_entity_poly.pdbx_seq_one_letter_code
_entity_poly.pdbx_strand_id
1 'polypeptide(L)'
;IEETGAQVISSMHFWYEIYRQRGNDGFIPAEVRGLWEDYKAYVEREMPIERRHQILHTGHCALLPPAERRFITPAMIKASGGLVGAPDEIISRLRELENAGLREVALLPPIAVARSNFKEFAEQIMAKY
;
A
#
# COMPACT_ATOMS: atom_id res chain seq x y z
N ILE A 1 1.32 11.53 -1.65
CA ILE A 1 2.19 10.44 -2.16
C ILE A 1 3.32 10.16 -1.18
N GLU A 2 3.99 11.19 -0.64
CA GLU A 2 5.10 10.99 0.30
C GLU A 2 4.64 10.35 1.62
N GLU A 3 3.52 10.76 2.11
CA GLU A 3 2.98 10.33 3.40
C GLU A 3 2.50 8.88 3.40
N THR A 4 1.91 8.41 2.30
CA THR A 4 1.42 7.03 2.15
C THR A 4 2.42 6.09 1.48
N GLY A 5 3.49 6.65 0.88
CA GLY A 5 4.41 5.90 0.04
C GLY A 5 5.09 4.73 0.74
N ALA A 6 5.46 4.90 2.01
CA ALA A 6 6.09 3.83 2.80
C ALA A 6 5.17 2.62 3.00
N GLN A 7 3.88 2.85 3.21
CA GLN A 7 2.90 1.78 3.36
C GLN A 7 2.58 1.12 2.01
N VAL A 8 2.45 1.91 0.95
CA VAL A 8 2.19 1.42 -0.41
C VAL A 8 3.35 0.56 -0.92
N ILE A 9 4.61 1.02 -0.74
CA ILE A 9 5.78 0.23 -1.17
C ILE A 9 5.90 -1.07 -0.39
N SER A 10 5.52 -1.09 0.88
CA SER A 10 5.50 -2.31 1.69
C SER A 10 4.58 -3.40 1.13
N SER A 11 3.53 -3.02 0.39
CA SER A 11 2.72 -3.99 -0.35
C SER A 11 3.50 -4.64 -1.48
N MET A 12 4.35 -3.89 -2.21
CA MET A 12 5.21 -4.46 -3.24
C MET A 12 6.29 -5.36 -2.64
N HIS A 13 6.87 -4.99 -1.49
CA HIS A 13 7.79 -5.84 -0.75
C HIS A 13 7.15 -7.19 -0.40
N PHE A 14 5.94 -7.14 0.15
CA PHE A 14 5.17 -8.33 0.51
C PHE A 14 4.81 -9.18 -0.72
N TRP A 15 4.38 -8.56 -1.82
CA TRP A 15 4.11 -9.26 -3.07
C TRP A 15 5.36 -9.95 -3.62
N TYR A 16 6.52 -9.31 -3.52
CA TYR A 16 7.78 -9.91 -3.96
C TYR A 16 8.14 -11.15 -3.12
N GLU A 17 7.92 -11.10 -1.81
CA GLU A 17 8.15 -12.28 -0.96
C GLU A 17 7.17 -13.43 -1.29
N ILE A 18 5.91 -13.12 -1.53
CA ILE A 18 4.93 -14.14 -1.98
C ILE A 18 5.35 -14.73 -3.33
N TYR A 19 5.75 -13.90 -4.28
CA TYR A 19 6.24 -14.34 -5.58
C TYR A 19 7.42 -15.31 -5.43
N ARG A 20 8.40 -14.97 -4.61
CA ARG A 20 9.56 -15.84 -4.33
C ARG A 20 9.16 -17.19 -3.72
N GLN A 21 8.19 -17.18 -2.82
CA GLN A 21 7.73 -18.41 -2.17
C GLN A 21 6.91 -19.30 -3.09
N ARG A 22 6.05 -18.70 -3.93
CA ARG A 22 5.10 -19.42 -4.77
C ARG A 22 5.60 -19.75 -6.17
N GLY A 23 6.63 -19.04 -6.64
CA GLY A 23 7.13 -19.17 -8.00
C GLY A 23 6.18 -18.64 -9.09
N ASN A 24 5.15 -17.89 -8.69
CA ASN A 24 4.21 -17.26 -9.64
C ASN A 24 3.68 -15.94 -9.08
N ASP A 25 3.17 -15.12 -9.95
CA ASP A 25 2.65 -13.78 -9.65
C ASP A 25 1.20 -13.54 -10.17
N GLY A 26 0.45 -14.61 -10.36
CA GLY A 26 -0.94 -14.57 -10.83
C GLY A 26 -1.89 -13.76 -9.93
N PHE A 27 -1.48 -13.50 -8.68
CA PHE A 27 -2.23 -12.70 -7.70
C PHE A 27 -2.07 -11.18 -7.89
N ILE A 28 -1.13 -10.74 -8.74
CA ILE A 28 -0.90 -9.30 -8.97
C ILE A 28 -2.04 -8.73 -9.82
N PRO A 29 -2.66 -7.61 -9.39
CA PRO A 29 -3.73 -6.97 -10.14
C PRO A 29 -3.29 -6.54 -11.54
N ALA A 30 -4.17 -6.70 -12.52
CA ALA A 30 -3.87 -6.43 -13.94
C ALA A 30 -3.43 -4.98 -14.19
N GLU A 31 -4.04 -4.03 -13.48
CA GLU A 31 -3.79 -2.60 -13.59
C GLU A 31 -2.39 -2.16 -13.16
N VAL A 32 -1.69 -2.98 -12.39
CA VAL A 32 -0.31 -2.72 -11.92
C VAL A 32 0.70 -3.74 -12.47
N ARG A 33 0.31 -4.59 -13.40
CA ARG A 33 1.17 -5.67 -13.94
C ARG A 33 2.48 -5.13 -14.52
N GLY A 34 2.44 -4.08 -15.35
CA GLY A 34 3.64 -3.49 -15.93
C GLY A 34 4.57 -2.91 -14.85
N LEU A 35 4.00 -2.21 -13.88
CA LEU A 35 4.76 -1.67 -12.73
C LEU A 35 5.40 -2.78 -11.90
N TRP A 36 4.70 -3.90 -11.74
CA TRP A 36 5.20 -5.09 -11.04
C TRP A 36 6.41 -5.72 -11.75
N GLU A 37 6.37 -5.84 -13.07
CA GLU A 37 7.52 -6.36 -13.83
C GLU A 37 8.76 -5.46 -13.66
N ASP A 38 8.58 -4.15 -13.75
CA ASP A 38 9.64 -3.17 -13.51
C ASP A 38 10.19 -3.25 -12.07
N TYR A 39 9.30 -3.47 -11.11
CA TYR A 39 9.70 -3.62 -9.70
C TYR A 39 10.50 -4.91 -9.46
N LYS A 40 10.06 -6.04 -10.01
CA LYS A 40 10.84 -7.31 -9.94
C LYS A 40 12.24 -7.13 -10.50
N ALA A 41 12.33 -6.56 -11.70
CA ALA A 41 13.62 -6.31 -12.34
C ALA A 41 14.52 -5.38 -11.52
N TYR A 42 13.94 -4.36 -10.87
CA TYR A 42 14.66 -3.49 -9.95
C TYR A 42 15.19 -4.25 -8.74
N VAL A 43 14.36 -5.02 -8.06
CA VAL A 43 14.76 -5.79 -6.87
C VAL A 43 15.87 -6.80 -7.21
N GLU A 44 15.73 -7.51 -8.33
CA GLU A 44 16.69 -8.53 -8.76
C GLU A 44 18.04 -7.94 -9.14
N ARG A 45 18.06 -6.74 -9.73
CA ARG A 45 19.27 -6.04 -10.14
C ARG A 45 19.97 -5.33 -8.99
N GLU A 46 19.21 -4.62 -8.15
CA GLU A 46 19.79 -3.68 -7.17
C GLU A 46 19.95 -4.30 -5.76
N MET A 47 19.30 -5.43 -5.48
CA MET A 47 19.32 -6.03 -4.15
C MET A 47 20.00 -7.41 -4.19
N PRO A 48 21.22 -7.54 -3.62
CA PRO A 48 21.93 -8.82 -3.52
C PRO A 48 21.07 -9.90 -2.85
N ILE A 49 21.07 -11.10 -3.42
CA ILE A 49 20.18 -12.19 -3.00
C ILE A 49 20.35 -12.54 -1.51
N GLU A 50 21.57 -12.47 -1.00
CA GLU A 50 21.94 -12.83 0.38
C GLU A 50 21.36 -11.85 1.41
N ARG A 51 21.07 -10.60 0.99
CA ARG A 51 20.57 -9.54 1.85
C ARG A 51 19.21 -8.98 1.42
N ARG A 52 18.65 -9.52 0.34
CA ARG A 52 17.43 -9.00 -0.30
C ARG A 52 16.26 -8.87 0.67
N HIS A 53 16.02 -9.91 1.45
CA HIS A 53 14.97 -9.89 2.47
C HIS A 53 15.17 -8.75 3.49
N GLN A 54 16.39 -8.58 3.98
CA GLN A 54 16.70 -7.51 4.94
C GLN A 54 16.51 -6.12 4.32
N ILE A 55 16.94 -5.93 3.06
CA ILE A 55 16.81 -4.65 2.35
C ILE A 55 15.34 -4.31 2.12
N LEU A 56 14.55 -5.26 1.63
CA LEU A 56 13.11 -5.09 1.41
C LEU A 56 12.35 -4.70 2.68
N HIS A 57 12.77 -5.22 3.83
CA HIS A 57 12.08 -4.93 5.10
C HIS A 57 12.73 -3.82 5.92
N THR A 58 13.77 -3.17 5.41
CA THR A 58 14.37 -2.01 6.08
C THR A 58 13.39 -0.85 6.07
N GLY A 59 12.98 -0.40 7.27
CA GLY A 59 12.04 0.70 7.41
C GLY A 59 10.60 0.37 6.98
N HIS A 60 10.20 -0.89 7.03
CA HIS A 60 8.87 -1.36 6.64
C HIS A 60 7.74 -0.48 7.21
N CYS A 61 6.84 -0.02 6.34
CA CYS A 61 5.74 0.91 6.63
C CYS A 61 6.15 2.28 7.20
N ALA A 62 7.43 2.55 7.41
CA ALA A 62 7.92 3.79 8.03
C ALA A 62 8.76 4.65 7.08
N LEU A 63 9.48 4.05 6.14
CA LEU A 63 10.35 4.75 5.21
C LEU A 63 10.02 4.40 3.77
N LEU A 64 10.04 5.41 2.90
CA LEU A 64 10.02 5.23 1.45
C LEU A 64 11.44 5.44 0.92
N PRO A 65 12.15 4.37 0.52
CA PRO A 65 13.47 4.51 -0.08
C PRO A 65 13.41 5.39 -1.34
N PRO A 66 14.33 6.35 -1.53
CA PRO A 66 14.29 7.26 -2.68
C PRO A 66 14.22 6.54 -4.03
N ALA A 67 14.94 5.43 -4.19
CA ALA A 67 14.95 4.63 -5.42
C ALA A 67 13.60 3.95 -5.71
N GLU A 68 12.79 3.70 -4.69
CA GLU A 68 11.48 3.03 -4.80
C GLU A 68 10.32 4.01 -4.99
N ARG A 69 10.56 5.32 -4.80
CA ARG A 69 9.53 6.37 -4.96
C ARG A 69 8.81 6.32 -6.32
N ARG A 70 9.51 5.95 -7.38
CA ARG A 70 8.96 5.82 -8.75
C ARG A 70 7.87 4.77 -8.88
N PHE A 71 7.80 3.82 -7.96
CA PHE A 71 6.78 2.77 -7.94
C PHE A 71 5.49 3.19 -7.21
N ILE A 72 5.48 4.38 -6.58
CA ILE A 72 4.29 4.91 -5.94
C ILE A 72 3.47 5.68 -6.98
N THR A 73 2.54 4.98 -7.60
CA THR A 73 1.62 5.51 -8.61
C THR A 73 0.18 5.51 -8.07
N PRO A 74 -0.73 6.30 -8.66
CA PRO A 74 -2.16 6.24 -8.29
C PRO A 74 -2.74 4.83 -8.40
N ALA A 75 -2.37 4.08 -9.44
CA ALA A 75 -2.78 2.69 -9.62
C ALA A 75 -2.28 1.80 -8.49
N MET A 76 -1.01 1.96 -8.08
CA MET A 76 -0.43 1.18 -6.99
C MET A 76 -1.06 1.52 -5.64
N ILE A 77 -1.33 2.80 -5.36
CA ILE A 77 -2.03 3.23 -4.14
C ILE A 77 -3.40 2.53 -4.05
N LYS A 78 -4.14 2.52 -5.15
CA LYS A 78 -5.44 1.83 -5.22
C LYS A 78 -5.30 0.32 -5.06
N ALA A 79 -4.34 -0.31 -5.73
CA ALA A 79 -4.11 -1.75 -5.68
C ALA A 79 -3.60 -2.23 -4.31
N SER A 80 -2.95 -1.39 -3.51
CA SER A 80 -2.50 -1.71 -2.15
C SER A 80 -3.64 -1.83 -1.12
N GLY A 81 -4.89 -1.59 -1.53
CA GLY A 81 -6.07 -1.68 -0.67
C GLY A 81 -6.31 -0.47 0.21
N GLY A 82 -5.57 0.63 0.01
CA GLY A 82 -5.78 1.88 0.74
C GLY A 82 -7.14 2.50 0.44
N LEU A 83 -7.83 3.00 1.46
CA LEU A 83 -9.00 3.87 1.31
C LEU A 83 -8.51 5.29 1.03
N VAL A 84 -8.49 5.66 -0.24
CA VAL A 84 -8.03 6.97 -0.70
C VAL A 84 -9.11 7.58 -1.60
N GLY A 85 -9.48 8.82 -1.31
CA GLY A 85 -10.50 9.54 -2.06
C GLY A 85 -11.04 10.74 -1.30
N ALA A 86 -12.03 11.43 -1.87
CA ALA A 86 -12.81 12.43 -1.15
C ALA A 86 -13.64 11.76 -0.03
N PRO A 87 -14.02 12.50 1.03
CA PRO A 87 -14.79 11.93 2.15
C PRO A 87 -16.01 11.11 1.72
N ASP A 88 -16.80 11.61 0.77
CA ASP A 88 -18.00 10.91 0.30
C ASP A 88 -17.68 9.61 -0.44
N GLU A 89 -16.57 9.55 -1.16
CA GLU A 89 -16.08 8.33 -1.82
C GLU A 89 -15.66 7.28 -0.80
N ILE A 90 -14.94 7.71 0.25
CA ILE A 90 -14.53 6.82 1.36
C ILE A 90 -15.77 6.30 2.09
N ILE A 91 -16.75 7.15 2.40
CA ILE A 91 -18.00 6.75 3.04
C ILE A 91 -18.75 5.73 2.17
N SER A 92 -18.88 6.00 0.87
CA SER A 92 -19.53 5.09 -0.06
C SER A 92 -18.83 3.71 -0.06
N ARG A 93 -17.52 3.71 -0.11
CA ARG A 93 -16.72 2.48 -0.09
C ARG A 93 -16.87 1.70 1.22
N LEU A 94 -16.88 2.39 2.35
CA LEU A 94 -17.09 1.75 3.65
C LEU A 94 -18.49 1.11 3.73
N ARG A 95 -19.53 1.78 3.24
CA ARG A 95 -20.90 1.21 3.18
C ARG A 95 -20.98 -0.02 2.27
N GLU A 96 -20.29 -0.02 1.14
CA GLU A 96 -20.18 -1.21 0.28
C GLU A 96 -19.56 -2.39 1.03
N LEU A 97 -18.46 -2.14 1.76
CA LEU A 97 -17.77 -3.15 2.54
C LEU A 97 -18.63 -3.64 3.71
N GLU A 98 -19.36 -2.75 4.39
CA GLU A 98 -20.32 -3.11 5.43
C GLU A 98 -21.43 -4.02 4.88
N ASN A 99 -22.01 -3.68 3.73
CA ASN A 99 -23.01 -4.50 3.05
C ASN A 99 -22.45 -5.88 2.63
N ALA A 100 -21.14 -5.95 2.34
CA ALA A 100 -20.45 -7.20 2.07
C ALA A 100 -20.06 -7.98 3.34
N GLY A 101 -20.37 -7.46 4.53
CA GLY A 101 -20.19 -8.14 5.81
C GLY A 101 -19.04 -7.63 6.67
N LEU A 102 -18.34 -6.55 6.26
CA LEU A 102 -17.33 -5.92 7.11
C LEU A 102 -17.99 -5.34 8.36
N ARG A 103 -17.41 -5.57 9.53
CA ARG A 103 -17.94 -5.11 10.83
C ARG A 103 -17.02 -4.14 11.54
N GLU A 104 -15.74 -4.17 11.22
CA GLU A 104 -14.73 -3.38 11.91
C GLU A 104 -13.64 -2.93 10.93
N VAL A 105 -13.15 -1.72 11.10
CA VAL A 105 -12.04 -1.14 10.34
C VAL A 105 -10.97 -0.68 11.30
N ALA A 106 -9.77 -1.18 11.15
CA ALA A 106 -8.59 -0.68 11.83
C ALA A 106 -7.86 0.33 10.94
N LEU A 107 -7.65 1.54 11.44
CA LEU A 107 -6.93 2.58 10.72
C LEU A 107 -5.43 2.46 10.97
N LEU A 108 -4.65 2.46 9.89
CA LEU A 108 -3.19 2.47 9.93
C LEU A 108 -2.67 3.68 9.13
N PRO A 109 -2.79 4.90 9.67
CA PRO A 109 -2.28 6.08 8.98
C PRO A 109 -0.74 6.14 9.04
N PRO A 110 -0.09 6.84 8.09
CA PRO A 110 1.34 7.11 8.17
C PRO A 110 1.71 7.79 9.49
N ILE A 111 2.79 7.36 10.12
CA ILE A 111 3.19 7.81 11.48
C ILE A 111 3.32 9.34 11.56
N ALA A 112 3.95 9.94 10.54
CA ALA A 112 4.22 11.38 10.51
C ALA A 112 2.95 12.25 10.55
N VAL A 113 1.82 11.74 10.05
CA VAL A 113 0.54 12.44 9.93
C VAL A 113 -0.60 11.73 10.67
N ALA A 114 -0.30 10.76 11.50
CA ALA A 114 -1.30 9.92 12.15
C ALA A 114 -2.33 10.74 12.93
N ARG A 115 -1.88 11.72 13.71
CA ARG A 115 -2.79 12.56 14.53
C ARG A 115 -3.75 13.37 13.67
N SER A 116 -3.28 13.99 12.59
CA SER A 116 -4.14 14.75 11.67
C SER A 116 -5.11 13.85 10.93
N ASN A 117 -4.64 12.68 10.46
CA ASN A 117 -5.48 11.73 9.75
C ASN A 117 -6.58 11.14 10.66
N PHE A 118 -6.28 10.82 11.91
CA PHE A 118 -7.32 10.37 12.85
C PHE A 118 -8.37 11.44 13.10
N LYS A 119 -7.93 12.70 13.28
CA LYS A 119 -8.86 13.82 13.46
C LYS A 119 -9.73 14.04 12.22
N GLU A 120 -9.12 14.08 11.05
CA GLU A 120 -9.83 14.27 9.79
C GLU A 120 -10.80 13.12 9.51
N PHE A 121 -10.40 11.87 9.76
CA PHE A 121 -11.28 10.72 9.64
C PHE A 121 -12.50 10.83 10.57
N ALA A 122 -12.28 11.21 11.83
CA ALA A 122 -13.39 11.41 12.77
C ALA A 122 -14.37 12.50 12.32
N GLU A 123 -13.86 13.64 11.87
CA GLU A 123 -14.67 14.81 11.50
C GLU A 123 -15.34 14.67 10.12
N GLN A 124 -14.65 14.08 9.15
CA GLN A 124 -15.11 14.05 7.76
C GLN A 124 -15.75 12.72 7.35
N ILE A 125 -15.43 11.65 8.03
CA ILE A 125 -15.96 10.32 7.73
C ILE A 125 -16.91 9.86 8.82
N MET A 126 -16.45 9.63 10.06
CA MET A 126 -17.29 9.07 11.12
C MET A 126 -18.49 9.95 11.45
N ALA A 127 -18.32 11.28 11.48
CA ALA A 127 -19.42 12.20 11.79
C ALA A 127 -20.52 12.26 10.70
N LYS A 128 -20.23 11.73 9.50
CA LYS A 128 -21.15 11.73 8.34
C LYS A 128 -21.60 10.32 7.91
N TYR A 129 -20.99 9.27 8.52
CA TYR A 129 -21.32 7.88 8.22
C TYR A 129 -22.67 7.50 8.81
#